data_3cb5a28b729adc4954cd97ea924293f5
#
_entry.id   3cb5a28b729adc4954cd97ea924293f5
#
_cell.length_a   1.000
_cell.length_b   1.000
_cell.length_c   1.000
_cell.angle_alpha   90.00
_cell.angle_beta   90.00
_cell.angle_gamma   90.00
#
_symmetry.space_group_name_H-M   'P 1'
#
loop_
_entity.id
_entity.type
_entity.pdbx_description
1 polymer ?
#
loop_
_entity_poly.entity_id
_entity_poly.type
_entity_poly.pdbx_seq_one_letter_code
_entity_poly.pdbx_strand_id
1 'polypeptide(L)'
;MYIVSSLYIPMYRKGGTMKKYFIHSQTHSKKIIILLCSYAFFILVAASLITTILHTMKSYYVNQWFGKISSQGFMQMIEMENHYFSFEYFQTKKRESVGALLFSLTTDMRLQDIRTFMGKEIPGMANYYSDILVAGEGTDYTNIPNESSVPIEEITKEREVAEEKVQEAEKNNPVQKKGNAIEGKNAVFIYHTHSWESFLPLLPGAKIPDKASSPDVNVSLLGTRLKQQLEGQGIPALHDKTNMGDLLAQKKMKWYQAYKASHGYVKEALAQNKQIVFPIDIHRDDQRKNVTTKVINGKSYARLYFVIGMENEGREENMKIANAINSYLDKHYYGLSRGIFKKDKSKGDGTYNQDLSPNALLVEVGGVDNTLEELYNSIDVLAEAFGKYYWDAEKVNH
;
A
#
# COMPACT_ATOMS: atom_id res chain seq x y z
N MET A 1 41.19 44.58 23.11
CA MET A 1 42.18 45.21 23.97
C MET A 1 42.68 44.16 24.97
N TYR A 2 43.75 43.44 24.60
CA TYR A 2 44.32 42.37 25.42
C TYR A 2 45.64 42.87 25.99
N ILE A 3 45.68 42.97 27.32
CA ILE A 3 46.87 43.33 28.07
C ILE A 3 47.81 42.10 28.06
N VAL A 4 48.93 42.23 27.40
CA VAL A 4 50.02 41.24 27.47
C VAL A 4 50.88 41.59 28.64
N SER A 5 50.71 40.90 29.76
CA SER A 5 51.66 40.99 30.91
C SER A 5 52.92 40.18 30.57
N SER A 6 53.97 40.88 30.27
CA SER A 6 55.30 40.31 30.18
C SER A 6 55.84 40.07 31.56
N LEU A 7 56.08 38.81 31.92
CA LEU A 7 56.74 38.42 33.16
C LEU A 7 58.23 38.69 33.02
N TYR A 8 58.74 39.61 33.84
CA TYR A 8 60.17 39.92 33.96
C TYR A 8 60.73 39.09 35.09
N ILE A 9 61.69 38.20 34.80
CA ILE A 9 62.48 37.51 35.82
C ILE A 9 63.91 38.04 35.74
N PRO A 10 64.40 38.82 36.72
CA PRO A 10 65.79 39.25 36.73
C PRO A 10 66.67 38.09 37.28
N MET A 11 67.56 37.55 36.45
CA MET A 11 68.65 36.73 36.95
C MET A 11 69.92 37.55 37.13
N TYR A 12 70.43 37.57 38.36
CA TYR A 12 71.67 38.21 38.71
C TYR A 12 72.87 37.28 38.43
N ARG A 13 73.80 37.75 37.64
CA ARG A 13 75.09 37.08 37.42
C ARG A 13 76.24 38.06 37.53
N LYS A 14 77.18 37.72 38.41
CA LYS A 14 78.41 38.45 38.63
C LYS A 14 79.31 38.37 37.38
N GLY A 15 79.58 39.52 36.73
CA GLY A 15 80.67 39.69 35.73
C GLY A 15 80.38 39.05 34.37
N GLY A 16 79.93 39.84 33.36
CA GLY A 16 79.87 39.40 31.97
C GLY A 16 78.68 39.99 31.23
N THR A 17 78.86 40.36 29.95
CA THR A 17 77.88 40.95 29.04
C THR A 17 76.53 40.24 29.03
N MET A 18 75.42 41.01 29.18
CA MET A 18 74.05 40.53 29.13
C MET A 18 73.69 40.09 27.68
N LYS A 19 73.43 38.84 27.47
CA LYS A 19 72.75 38.37 26.25
C LYS A 19 71.23 38.38 26.48
N LYS A 20 70.50 39.18 25.66
CA LYS A 20 69.03 39.20 25.65
C LYS A 20 68.57 37.94 24.95
N TYR A 21 67.87 37.06 25.64
CA TYR A 21 67.10 35.97 25.06
C TYR A 21 65.65 36.40 24.92
N PHE A 22 65.20 36.60 23.69
CA PHE A 22 63.78 36.72 23.37
C PHE A 22 63.15 35.35 23.31
N ILE A 23 62.35 34.99 24.29
CA ILE A 23 61.57 33.74 24.22
C ILE A 23 60.39 34.01 23.31
N HIS A 24 60.40 33.39 22.16
CA HIS A 24 59.39 33.48 21.13
C HIS A 24 58.15 32.63 21.55
N SER A 25 57.31 33.16 22.46
CA SER A 25 56.06 32.53 22.98
C SER A 25 54.88 32.67 22.01
N GLN A 26 55.02 33.38 20.88
CA GLN A 26 53.90 33.71 19.99
C GLN A 26 53.51 32.58 19.03
N THR A 27 54.37 31.58 18.80
CA THR A 27 54.10 30.52 17.80
C THR A 27 53.20 29.42 18.34
N HIS A 28 53.20 29.14 19.65
CA HIS A 28 52.35 28.10 20.24
C HIS A 28 50.89 28.53 20.37
N SER A 29 50.59 29.78 20.76
CA SER A 29 49.24 30.29 20.93
C SER A 29 48.49 30.34 19.57
N LYS A 30 49.14 30.77 18.49
CA LYS A 30 48.53 30.75 17.14
C LYS A 30 48.22 29.31 16.67
N LYS A 31 49.10 28.35 16.89
CA LYS A 31 48.85 26.93 16.55
C LYS A 31 47.68 26.37 17.37
N ILE A 32 47.56 26.67 18.64
CA ILE A 32 46.44 26.26 19.51
C ILE A 32 45.11 26.84 19.02
N ILE A 33 45.11 28.13 18.71
CA ILE A 33 43.91 28.81 18.18
C ILE A 33 43.47 28.17 16.83
N ILE A 34 44.41 27.91 15.91
CA ILE A 34 44.10 27.26 14.63
C ILE A 34 43.55 25.84 14.86
N LEU A 35 44.11 25.10 15.81
CA LEU A 35 43.66 23.75 16.17
C LEU A 35 42.24 23.76 16.76
N LEU A 36 41.94 24.71 17.65
CA LEU A 36 40.61 24.91 18.23
C LEU A 36 39.58 25.34 17.19
N CYS A 37 39.95 26.25 16.28
CA CYS A 37 39.07 26.66 15.16
C CYS A 37 38.83 25.50 14.19
N SER A 38 39.85 24.69 13.88
CA SER A 38 39.70 23.50 13.04
C SER A 38 38.79 22.45 13.70
N TYR A 39 38.93 22.23 15.01
CA TYR A 39 38.08 21.32 15.77
C TYR A 39 36.61 21.80 15.83
N ALA A 40 36.39 23.09 16.08
CA ALA A 40 35.05 23.69 16.04
C ALA A 40 34.40 23.59 14.65
N PHE A 41 35.19 23.84 13.60
CA PHE A 41 34.73 23.66 12.22
C PHE A 41 34.32 22.21 11.93
N PHE A 42 35.14 21.24 12.36
CA PHE A 42 34.83 19.80 12.22
C PHE A 42 33.55 19.41 12.96
N ILE A 43 33.32 19.95 14.18
CA ILE A 43 32.07 19.71 14.93
C ILE A 43 30.87 20.29 14.19
N LEU A 44 30.98 21.50 13.64
CA LEU A 44 29.89 22.13 12.86
C LEU A 44 29.58 21.36 11.59
N VAL A 45 30.59 20.89 10.86
CA VAL A 45 30.42 20.04 9.68
C VAL A 45 29.78 18.71 10.06
N ALA A 46 30.23 18.06 11.13
CA ALA A 46 29.66 16.83 11.63
C ALA A 46 28.20 17.00 12.07
N ALA A 47 27.90 18.07 12.82
CA ALA A 47 26.53 18.41 13.24
C ALA A 47 25.62 18.72 12.03
N SER A 48 26.14 19.42 11.01
CA SER A 48 25.40 19.69 9.76
C SER A 48 25.13 18.41 8.98
N LEU A 49 26.12 17.53 8.88
CA LEU A 49 25.95 16.21 8.24
C LEU A 49 24.94 15.35 9.00
N ILE A 50 25.02 15.31 10.34
CA ILE A 50 24.09 14.57 11.18
C ILE A 50 22.66 15.13 11.05
N THR A 51 22.49 16.46 11.07
CA THR A 51 21.15 17.07 10.88
C THR A 51 20.61 16.84 9.46
N THR A 52 21.45 16.88 8.43
CA THR A 52 21.05 16.58 7.06
C THR A 52 20.69 15.08 6.91
N ILE A 53 21.47 14.20 7.51
CA ILE A 53 21.18 12.75 7.54
C ILE A 53 19.89 12.49 8.33
N LEU A 54 19.70 13.09 9.51
CA LEU A 54 18.47 12.95 10.30
C LEU A 54 17.24 13.56 9.61
N HIS A 55 17.40 14.62 8.82
CA HIS A 55 16.30 15.21 8.05
C HIS A 55 15.97 14.37 6.80
N THR A 56 16.96 13.82 6.13
CA THR A 56 16.77 12.80 5.06
C THR A 56 16.31 11.46 5.62
N MET A 57 16.59 11.15 6.87
CA MET A 57 16.16 9.93 7.57
C MET A 57 14.69 9.96 8.06
N LYS A 58 14.01 11.10 8.07
CA LYS A 58 12.53 11.15 8.01
C LYS A 58 11.99 10.71 6.66
N SER A 59 12.83 10.41 5.73
CA SER A 59 12.64 10.04 4.37
C SER A 59 12.52 8.51 4.24
N TYR A 60 11.81 8.13 3.20
CA TYR A 60 11.59 6.86 2.54
C TYR A 60 12.58 5.70 2.85
N TYR A 61 13.88 5.94 2.86
CA TYR A 61 14.90 4.90 3.07
C TYR A 61 14.92 4.27 4.47
N VAL A 62 14.65 5.04 5.51
CA VAL A 62 14.63 4.50 6.89
C VAL A 62 13.35 3.72 7.15
N ASN A 63 12.21 4.23 6.68
CA ASN A 63 10.96 3.47 6.76
C ASN A 63 11.06 2.18 5.94
N GLN A 64 11.70 2.22 4.76
CA GLN A 64 11.95 1.03 3.96
C GLN A 64 12.91 0.07 4.66
N TRP A 65 13.94 0.57 5.34
CA TRP A 65 14.89 -0.26 6.08
C TRP A 65 14.25 -0.87 7.34
N PHE A 66 13.49 -0.11 8.11
CA PHE A 66 12.71 -0.62 9.24
C PHE A 66 11.60 -1.59 8.80
N GLY A 67 10.96 -1.35 7.66
CA GLY A 67 9.98 -2.27 7.09
C GLY A 67 10.55 -3.63 6.67
N LYS A 68 11.88 -3.75 6.50
CA LYS A 68 12.58 -5.00 6.21
C LYS A 68 12.86 -5.86 7.46
N ILE A 69 12.80 -5.25 8.64
CA ILE A 69 12.98 -5.98 9.90
C ILE A 69 11.70 -6.76 10.18
N SER A 70 11.80 -8.09 10.27
CA SER A 70 10.66 -8.92 10.68
C SER A 70 10.22 -8.54 12.09
N SER A 71 8.92 -8.71 12.41
CA SER A 71 8.43 -8.50 13.79
C SER A 71 9.25 -9.32 14.80
N GLN A 72 9.74 -10.49 14.40
CA GLN A 72 10.58 -11.36 15.19
C GLN A 72 11.98 -10.77 15.37
N GLY A 73 12.59 -10.21 14.32
CA GLY A 73 13.87 -9.49 14.40
C GLY A 73 13.78 -8.23 15.27
N PHE A 74 12.66 -7.50 15.19
CA PHE A 74 12.41 -6.33 16.02
C PHE A 74 12.26 -6.70 17.51
N MET A 75 11.49 -7.75 17.81
CA MET A 75 11.37 -8.27 19.18
C MET A 75 12.72 -8.78 19.72
N GLN A 76 13.58 -9.33 18.86
CA GLN A 76 14.92 -9.77 19.23
C GLN A 76 15.86 -8.58 19.52
N MET A 77 15.71 -7.45 18.80
CA MET A 77 16.44 -6.23 19.11
C MET A 77 16.00 -5.65 20.47
N ILE A 78 14.70 -5.67 20.77
CA ILE A 78 14.18 -5.27 22.10
C ILE A 78 14.72 -6.21 23.20
N GLU A 79 14.82 -7.52 22.91
CA GLU A 79 15.38 -8.51 23.84
C GLU A 79 16.83 -8.19 24.21
N MET A 80 17.62 -7.67 23.28
CA MET A 80 19.03 -7.28 23.53
C MET A 80 19.14 -6.14 24.54
N GLU A 81 18.14 -5.25 24.60
CA GLU A 81 18.09 -4.15 25.56
C GLU A 81 17.37 -4.55 26.85
N ASN A 82 16.27 -5.30 26.73
CA ASN A 82 15.49 -5.70 27.90
C ASN A 82 14.82 -7.06 27.71
N HIS A 83 15.38 -8.08 28.33
CA HIS A 83 14.94 -9.48 28.29
C HIS A 83 13.50 -9.68 28.78
N TYR A 84 13.00 -8.81 29.64
CA TYR A 84 11.70 -8.97 30.26
C TYR A 84 10.52 -8.80 29.28
N PHE A 85 10.65 -7.86 28.33
CA PHE A 85 9.57 -7.58 27.35
C PHE A 85 9.41 -8.65 26.28
N SER A 86 10.43 -9.43 25.99
CA SER A 86 10.41 -10.43 24.92
C SER A 86 10.29 -11.86 25.42
N PHE A 87 10.32 -12.06 26.74
CA PHE A 87 10.34 -13.39 27.35
C PHE A 87 9.15 -14.27 26.92
N GLU A 88 7.94 -13.75 26.99
CA GLU A 88 6.70 -14.48 26.62
C GLU A 88 6.66 -14.75 25.10
N TYR A 89 7.11 -13.80 24.28
CA TYR A 89 7.14 -13.94 22.82
C TYR A 89 8.07 -15.08 22.37
N PHE A 90 9.25 -15.22 22.97
CA PHE A 90 10.22 -16.25 22.59
C PHE A 90 10.06 -17.61 23.31
N GLN A 91 9.06 -17.74 24.15
CA GLN A 91 8.67 -19.08 24.65
C GLN A 91 8.05 -19.95 23.54
N THR A 92 7.35 -19.33 22.59
CA THR A 92 6.62 -20.04 21.52
C THR A 92 7.27 -19.89 20.15
N LYS A 93 8.22 -18.97 19.97
CA LYS A 93 8.85 -18.67 18.66
C LYS A 93 10.38 -18.81 18.72
N LYS A 94 10.94 -19.38 17.66
CA LYS A 94 12.37 -19.62 17.54
C LYS A 94 13.11 -18.31 17.23
N ARG A 95 14.22 -18.04 17.91
CA ARG A 95 15.08 -16.88 17.64
C ARG A 95 15.76 -17.01 16.28
N GLU A 96 15.84 -15.92 15.54
CA GLU A 96 16.69 -15.84 14.34
C GLU A 96 18.15 -15.62 14.75
N SER A 97 19.09 -16.16 13.97
CA SER A 97 20.49 -15.84 14.25
C SER A 97 20.79 -14.38 13.86
N VAL A 98 21.60 -13.68 14.64
CA VAL A 98 22.01 -12.29 14.34
C VAL A 98 22.65 -12.19 12.95
N GLY A 99 23.37 -13.23 12.52
CA GLY A 99 23.94 -13.31 11.18
C GLY A 99 22.87 -13.41 10.09
N ALA A 100 21.78 -14.16 10.31
CA ALA A 100 20.66 -14.25 9.37
C ALA A 100 19.92 -12.90 9.27
N LEU A 101 19.73 -12.20 10.39
CA LEU A 101 19.13 -10.87 10.42
C LEU A 101 19.98 -9.86 9.63
N LEU A 102 21.29 -9.79 9.90
CA LEU A 102 22.20 -8.90 9.18
C LEU A 102 22.29 -9.25 7.69
N PHE A 103 22.28 -10.53 7.34
CA PHE A 103 22.26 -10.97 5.95
C PHE A 103 20.97 -10.52 5.25
N SER A 104 19.80 -10.68 5.89
CA SER A 104 18.53 -10.26 5.31
C SER A 104 18.46 -8.74 5.10
N LEU A 105 19.00 -7.95 6.04
CA LEU A 105 19.04 -6.49 5.95
C LEU A 105 19.96 -5.96 4.84
N THR A 106 21.06 -6.68 4.56
CA THR A 106 22.06 -6.24 3.57
C THR A 106 21.77 -6.74 2.17
N THR A 107 21.15 -7.91 2.03
CA THR A 107 20.97 -8.59 0.73
C THR A 107 19.52 -8.64 0.25
N ASP A 108 18.54 -8.28 1.07
CA ASP A 108 17.13 -8.54 0.83
C ASP A 108 16.77 -10.03 0.65
N MET A 109 17.63 -10.93 1.15
CA MET A 109 17.44 -12.37 1.07
C MET A 109 17.25 -12.95 2.46
N ARG A 110 16.31 -13.88 2.61
CA ARG A 110 16.08 -14.62 3.87
C ARG A 110 16.65 -16.01 3.74
N LEU A 111 17.63 -16.37 4.59
CA LEU A 111 18.28 -17.70 4.57
C LEU A 111 17.29 -18.86 4.75
N GLN A 112 16.14 -18.60 5.35
CA GLN A 112 15.09 -19.59 5.60
C GLN A 112 14.07 -19.67 4.46
N ASP A 113 14.14 -18.77 3.47
CA ASP A 113 13.22 -18.72 2.34
C ASP A 113 14.00 -18.75 1.01
N ILE A 114 14.10 -19.95 0.45
CA ILE A 114 14.80 -20.21 -0.80
C ILE A 114 14.28 -19.37 -1.97
N ARG A 115 13.00 -18.93 -1.88
CA ARG A 115 12.36 -18.09 -2.89
C ARG A 115 13.03 -16.73 -3.01
N THR A 116 13.58 -16.19 -1.91
CA THR A 116 14.29 -14.91 -1.91
C THR A 116 15.60 -14.97 -2.71
N PHE A 117 16.18 -16.14 -2.83
CA PHE A 117 17.36 -16.38 -3.70
C PHE A 117 16.93 -16.53 -5.16
N MET A 118 15.91 -17.34 -5.42
CA MET A 118 15.47 -17.64 -6.78
C MET A 118 14.86 -16.43 -7.48
N GLY A 119 14.20 -15.52 -6.75
CA GLY A 119 13.55 -14.35 -7.32
C GLY A 119 14.47 -13.34 -7.95
N LYS A 120 15.74 -13.29 -7.52
CA LYS A 120 16.76 -12.41 -8.12
C LYS A 120 17.42 -13.04 -9.35
N GLU A 121 17.45 -14.37 -9.42
CA GLU A 121 18.19 -15.12 -10.46
C GLU A 121 17.29 -15.52 -11.64
N ILE A 122 15.96 -15.66 -11.42
CA ILE A 122 15.03 -16.12 -12.47
C ILE A 122 14.17 -14.94 -12.94
N PRO A 123 14.29 -14.53 -14.23
CA PRO A 123 13.45 -13.48 -14.80
C PRO A 123 11.96 -13.81 -14.65
N GLY A 124 11.18 -12.87 -14.15
CA GLY A 124 9.74 -13.05 -13.91
C GLY A 124 9.40 -13.60 -12.52
N MET A 125 10.33 -14.21 -11.81
CA MET A 125 10.07 -14.73 -10.47
C MET A 125 9.94 -13.63 -9.40
N ALA A 126 10.44 -12.42 -9.70
CA ALA A 126 10.20 -11.22 -8.89
C ALA A 126 8.70 -10.89 -8.73
N ASN A 127 7.86 -11.28 -9.70
CA ASN A 127 6.40 -11.12 -9.63
C ASN A 127 5.77 -12.00 -8.53
N TYR A 128 6.46 -13.03 -8.05
CA TYR A 128 6.00 -13.91 -6.96
C TYR A 128 6.28 -13.36 -5.55
N TYR A 129 6.94 -12.19 -5.44
CA TYR A 129 7.20 -11.52 -4.15
C TYR A 129 6.12 -10.51 -3.75
N SER A 130 4.89 -10.70 -4.18
CA SER A 130 3.78 -10.01 -3.54
C SER A 130 3.71 -10.50 -2.10
N ASP A 131 3.93 -9.60 -1.14
CA ASP A 131 3.77 -9.93 0.27
C ASP A 131 2.29 -10.19 0.51
N ILE A 132 1.92 -11.45 0.64
CA ILE A 132 0.60 -11.82 1.15
C ILE A 132 0.59 -11.38 2.61
N LEU A 133 -0.15 -10.34 2.93
CA LEU A 133 -0.29 -9.85 4.29
C LEU A 133 -1.19 -10.79 5.10
N VAL A 134 -2.30 -11.18 4.49
CA VAL A 134 -3.25 -12.16 5.04
C VAL A 134 -3.61 -13.10 3.92
N ALA A 135 -3.31 -14.39 4.08
CA ALA A 135 -3.72 -15.42 3.12
C ALA A 135 -5.13 -15.90 3.45
N GLY A 136 -6.06 -15.83 2.50
CA GLY A 136 -7.33 -16.50 2.57
C GLY A 136 -7.19 -18.00 2.26
N GLU A 137 -8.27 -18.77 2.44
CA GLU A 137 -8.29 -20.19 2.17
C GLU A 137 -7.81 -20.52 0.74
N GLY A 138 -6.86 -21.43 0.59
CA GLY A 138 -6.33 -21.89 -0.70
C GLY A 138 -5.57 -20.82 -1.49
N THR A 139 -5.21 -19.71 -0.86
CA THR A 139 -4.38 -18.67 -1.46
C THR A 139 -2.93 -18.87 -1.11
N ASP A 140 -2.11 -18.98 -2.14
CA ASP A 140 -0.66 -19.10 -2.03
C ASP A 140 0.03 -18.33 -3.17
N TYR A 141 1.35 -18.45 -3.26
CA TYR A 141 2.14 -17.74 -4.26
C TYR A 141 1.93 -18.21 -5.71
N THR A 142 1.24 -19.31 -5.94
CA THR A 142 0.96 -19.84 -7.29
C THR A 142 -0.28 -19.24 -7.92
N ASN A 143 -1.13 -18.62 -7.09
CA ASN A 143 -2.41 -18.03 -7.49
C ASN A 143 -2.55 -16.56 -7.09
N ILE A 144 -1.41 -15.84 -7.03
CA ILE A 144 -1.40 -14.40 -6.76
C ILE A 144 -2.18 -13.67 -7.85
N PRO A 145 -2.96 -12.64 -7.45
CA PRO A 145 -3.68 -11.79 -8.38
C PRO A 145 -2.76 -11.10 -9.37
N ASN A 146 -3.20 -11.02 -10.62
CA ASN A 146 -2.46 -10.38 -11.69
C ASN A 146 -3.33 -9.36 -12.42
N GLU A 147 -2.78 -8.18 -12.70
CA GLU A 147 -3.48 -7.14 -13.46
C GLU A 147 -3.42 -7.47 -14.96
N SER A 148 -4.54 -7.33 -15.66
CA SER A 148 -4.63 -7.55 -17.09
C SER A 148 -3.86 -6.50 -17.88
N SER A 149 -2.91 -6.93 -18.70
CA SER A 149 -2.12 -6.07 -19.60
C SER A 149 -2.80 -5.96 -20.96
N VAL A 150 -3.84 -5.15 -21.07
CA VAL A 150 -4.67 -5.06 -22.28
C VAL A 150 -4.30 -3.82 -23.10
N PRO A 151 -3.94 -3.95 -24.40
CA PRO A 151 -3.71 -2.80 -25.29
C PRO A 151 -4.94 -1.88 -25.38
N ILE A 152 -4.71 -0.58 -25.61
CA ILE A 152 -5.80 0.42 -25.64
C ILE A 152 -6.84 0.09 -26.73
N GLU A 153 -6.41 -0.49 -27.84
CA GLU A 153 -7.27 -0.90 -28.94
C GLU A 153 -8.23 -2.03 -28.57
N GLU A 154 -7.85 -2.88 -27.62
CA GLU A 154 -8.74 -3.93 -27.07
C GLU A 154 -9.64 -3.38 -25.96
N ILE A 155 -9.18 -2.38 -25.19
CA ILE A 155 -9.96 -1.72 -24.13
C ILE A 155 -11.15 -0.97 -24.70
N THR A 156 -10.97 -0.25 -25.80
CA THR A 156 -11.99 0.56 -26.45
C THR A 156 -12.83 -0.20 -27.49
N LYS A 157 -12.55 -1.49 -27.67
CA LYS A 157 -13.25 -2.30 -28.67
C LYS A 157 -14.65 -2.64 -28.23
N GLU A 158 -15.64 -2.22 -29.02
CA GLU A 158 -17.01 -2.67 -28.87
C GLU A 158 -17.10 -4.19 -29.08
N ARG A 159 -17.87 -4.86 -28.22
CA ARG A 159 -18.08 -6.30 -28.25
C ARG A 159 -19.54 -6.61 -28.12
N GLU A 160 -19.96 -7.74 -28.71
CA GLU A 160 -21.27 -8.31 -28.45
C GLU A 160 -21.42 -8.62 -26.95
N VAL A 161 -22.53 -8.20 -26.39
CA VAL A 161 -22.87 -8.33 -24.97
C VAL A 161 -24.06 -9.28 -24.81
N ALA A 162 -23.97 -10.19 -23.85
CA ALA A 162 -25.09 -11.05 -23.46
C ALA A 162 -26.06 -10.29 -22.53
N GLU A 163 -26.81 -9.35 -23.06
CA GLU A 163 -27.75 -8.50 -22.29
C GLU A 163 -28.76 -9.32 -21.49
N GLU A 164 -29.23 -10.44 -22.06
CA GLU A 164 -30.11 -11.39 -21.38
C GLU A 164 -29.56 -11.89 -20.04
N LYS A 165 -28.25 -12.16 -19.98
CA LYS A 165 -27.58 -12.60 -18.74
C LYS A 165 -27.49 -11.47 -17.71
N VAL A 166 -27.35 -10.23 -18.14
CA VAL A 166 -27.38 -9.07 -17.25
C VAL A 166 -28.77 -8.93 -16.64
N GLN A 167 -29.82 -8.97 -17.48
CA GLN A 167 -31.20 -8.88 -17.02
C GLN A 167 -31.60 -10.06 -16.12
N GLU A 168 -31.15 -11.26 -16.42
CA GLU A 168 -31.40 -12.45 -15.61
C GLU A 168 -30.75 -12.30 -14.21
N ALA A 169 -29.47 -11.88 -14.16
CA ALA A 169 -28.76 -11.67 -12.89
C ALA A 169 -29.43 -10.59 -12.03
N GLU A 170 -29.90 -9.49 -12.63
CA GLU A 170 -30.60 -8.43 -11.92
C GLU A 170 -31.95 -8.91 -11.37
N LYS A 171 -32.69 -9.72 -12.15
CA LYS A 171 -33.97 -10.30 -11.76
C LYS A 171 -33.79 -11.31 -10.60
N ASN A 172 -32.77 -12.14 -10.67
CA ASN A 172 -32.50 -13.19 -9.67
C ASN A 172 -31.93 -12.64 -8.37
N ASN A 173 -31.34 -11.44 -8.41
CA ASN A 173 -30.74 -10.77 -7.26
C ASN A 173 -31.36 -9.38 -7.01
N PRO A 174 -32.65 -9.29 -6.63
CA PRO A 174 -33.30 -8.00 -6.39
C PRO A 174 -32.63 -7.27 -5.22
N VAL A 175 -32.46 -5.97 -5.35
CA VAL A 175 -31.92 -5.14 -4.27
C VAL A 175 -32.96 -4.96 -3.18
N GLN A 176 -32.61 -5.29 -1.94
CA GLN A 176 -33.48 -5.07 -0.79
C GLN A 176 -33.39 -3.60 -0.35
N LYS A 177 -34.44 -2.81 -0.61
CA LYS A 177 -34.55 -1.44 -0.10
C LYS A 177 -34.92 -1.49 1.39
N LYS A 178 -33.94 -1.41 2.29
CA LYS A 178 -34.14 -1.40 3.76
C LYS A 178 -34.02 -0.03 4.43
N GLY A 179 -33.54 0.98 3.75
CA GLY A 179 -33.35 2.32 4.31
C GLY A 179 -33.48 3.44 3.29
N ASN A 180 -33.79 4.63 3.77
CA ASN A 180 -33.63 5.84 2.95
C ASN A 180 -32.22 6.37 3.24
N ALA A 181 -31.36 6.36 2.25
CA ALA A 181 -30.08 7.07 2.34
C ALA A 181 -30.36 8.55 2.67
N ILE A 182 -29.55 9.12 3.54
CA ILE A 182 -29.66 10.55 3.90
C ILE A 182 -29.23 11.34 2.66
N GLU A 183 -30.16 11.98 1.98
CA GLU A 183 -29.86 12.81 0.81
C GLU A 183 -28.80 13.87 1.13
N GLY A 184 -27.79 13.99 0.27
CA GLY A 184 -26.83 15.09 0.29
C GLY A 184 -25.55 14.87 1.09
N LYS A 185 -25.31 13.68 1.68
CA LYS A 185 -24.08 13.38 2.42
C LYS A 185 -23.43 12.08 1.94
N ASN A 186 -22.84 12.09 0.72
CA ASN A 186 -22.12 10.92 0.24
C ASN A 186 -20.90 10.63 1.11
N ALA A 187 -20.92 9.51 1.82
CA ALA A 187 -19.78 9.04 2.64
C ALA A 187 -18.82 8.16 1.82
N VAL A 188 -19.34 7.47 0.81
CA VAL A 188 -18.60 6.53 -0.04
C VAL A 188 -18.52 7.06 -1.47
N PHE A 189 -17.36 6.93 -2.10
CA PHE A 189 -17.13 7.21 -3.51
C PHE A 189 -16.64 5.94 -4.20
N ILE A 190 -17.45 5.36 -5.06
CA ILE A 190 -17.12 4.15 -5.81
C ILE A 190 -16.66 4.57 -7.20
N TYR A 191 -15.54 4.04 -7.65
CA TYR A 191 -14.95 4.32 -8.95
C TYR A 191 -14.20 3.11 -9.50
N HIS A 192 -13.67 3.20 -10.72
CA HIS A 192 -13.03 2.11 -11.43
C HIS A 192 -11.84 2.62 -12.23
N THR A 193 -10.61 2.42 -11.72
CA THR A 193 -9.38 2.79 -12.44
C THR A 193 -9.22 1.99 -13.71
N HIS A 194 -9.68 0.73 -13.74
CA HIS A 194 -9.74 -0.11 -14.93
C HIS A 194 -11.21 -0.38 -15.32
N SER A 195 -11.96 0.67 -15.62
CA SER A 195 -13.41 0.57 -15.91
C SER A 195 -13.74 -0.37 -17.08
N TRP A 196 -12.77 -0.74 -17.91
CA TRP A 196 -12.98 -1.67 -19.03
C TRP A 196 -12.98 -3.15 -18.63
N GLU A 197 -12.56 -3.50 -17.42
CA GLU A 197 -12.51 -4.87 -16.96
C GLU A 197 -13.90 -5.52 -16.99
N SER A 198 -14.01 -6.60 -17.75
CA SER A 198 -15.28 -7.30 -17.97
C SER A 198 -15.12 -8.82 -17.71
N PHE A 199 -16.16 -9.56 -17.98
CA PHE A 199 -16.27 -10.96 -17.65
C PHE A 199 -16.62 -11.78 -18.90
N LEU A 200 -15.88 -12.86 -19.17
CA LEU A 200 -16.09 -13.72 -20.35
C LEU A 200 -17.52 -14.24 -20.51
N PRO A 201 -18.24 -14.63 -19.42
CA PRO A 201 -19.65 -15.04 -19.57
C PRO A 201 -20.58 -13.96 -20.14
N LEU A 202 -20.22 -12.68 -20.03
CA LEU A 202 -20.98 -11.54 -20.56
C LEU A 202 -20.56 -11.16 -21.99
N LEU A 203 -19.48 -11.76 -22.53
CA LEU A 203 -18.89 -11.43 -23.83
C LEU A 203 -18.84 -12.67 -24.73
N PRO A 204 -19.90 -13.04 -25.45
CA PRO A 204 -20.01 -14.29 -26.19
C PRO A 204 -18.84 -14.57 -27.17
N GLY A 205 -18.26 -13.52 -27.74
CA GLY A 205 -17.13 -13.61 -28.68
C GLY A 205 -15.74 -13.70 -28.01
N ALA A 206 -15.63 -13.54 -26.68
CA ALA A 206 -14.36 -13.54 -25.95
C ALA A 206 -14.13 -14.89 -25.25
N LYS A 207 -12.93 -15.47 -25.41
CA LYS A 207 -12.59 -16.79 -24.83
C LYS A 207 -11.34 -16.80 -23.98
N ILE A 208 -10.56 -15.74 -24.03
CA ILE A 208 -9.29 -15.62 -23.30
C ILE A 208 -9.31 -14.41 -22.37
N PRO A 209 -8.61 -14.44 -21.23
CA PRO A 209 -8.61 -13.35 -20.23
C PRO A 209 -8.34 -11.98 -20.82
N ASP A 210 -7.32 -11.83 -21.68
CA ASP A 210 -6.93 -10.56 -22.30
C ASP A 210 -8.02 -9.92 -23.17
N LYS A 211 -9.07 -10.68 -23.52
CA LYS A 211 -10.23 -10.18 -24.28
C LYS A 211 -11.46 -9.92 -23.40
N ALA A 212 -11.35 -10.12 -22.10
CA ALA A 212 -12.41 -9.83 -21.14
C ALA A 212 -12.45 -8.33 -20.82
N SER A 213 -12.63 -7.51 -21.85
CA SER A 213 -12.75 -6.04 -21.74
C SER A 213 -13.96 -5.54 -22.52
N SER A 214 -14.69 -4.56 -21.98
CA SER A 214 -15.83 -3.92 -22.65
C SER A 214 -16.00 -2.49 -22.12
N PRO A 215 -16.27 -1.50 -22.99
CA PRO A 215 -16.62 -0.16 -22.55
C PRO A 215 -17.97 -0.10 -21.84
N ASP A 216 -18.91 -1.01 -22.16
CA ASP A 216 -20.30 -0.92 -21.77
C ASP A 216 -20.67 -1.86 -20.61
N VAL A 217 -20.23 -3.12 -20.67
CA VAL A 217 -20.54 -4.18 -19.69
C VAL A 217 -19.28 -4.62 -18.99
N ASN A 218 -19.06 -4.10 -17.80
CA ASN A 218 -17.77 -4.20 -17.09
C ASN A 218 -17.98 -4.10 -15.56
N VAL A 219 -16.90 -3.93 -14.82
CA VAL A 219 -16.89 -3.81 -13.34
C VAL A 219 -17.79 -2.69 -12.81
N SER A 220 -18.21 -1.71 -13.63
CA SER A 220 -19.14 -0.68 -13.21
C SER A 220 -20.53 -1.22 -12.83
N LEU A 221 -20.90 -2.41 -13.33
CA LEU A 221 -22.11 -3.11 -12.86
C LEU A 221 -22.01 -3.44 -11.37
N LEU A 222 -20.80 -3.82 -10.92
CA LEU A 222 -20.52 -4.15 -9.52
C LEU A 222 -20.55 -2.90 -8.64
N GLY A 223 -20.01 -1.78 -9.14
CA GLY A 223 -20.11 -0.47 -8.48
C GLY A 223 -21.55 0.00 -8.33
N THR A 224 -22.39 -0.20 -9.36
CA THR A 224 -23.83 0.09 -9.30
C THR A 224 -24.50 -0.77 -8.21
N ARG A 225 -24.20 -2.07 -8.18
CA ARG A 225 -24.74 -2.99 -7.16
C ARG A 225 -24.30 -2.61 -5.75
N LEU A 226 -23.02 -2.32 -5.57
CA LEU A 226 -22.48 -1.91 -4.25
C LEU A 226 -23.17 -0.62 -3.76
N LYS A 227 -23.28 0.40 -4.63
CA LYS A 227 -24.02 1.63 -4.29
C LYS A 227 -25.43 1.33 -3.78
N GLN A 228 -26.19 0.54 -4.53
CA GLN A 228 -27.58 0.20 -4.17
C GLN A 228 -27.65 -0.53 -2.81
N GLN A 229 -26.75 -1.46 -2.55
CA GLN A 229 -26.72 -2.21 -1.28
C GLN A 229 -26.31 -1.33 -0.09
N LEU A 230 -25.37 -0.40 -0.29
CA LEU A 230 -24.96 0.56 0.75
C LEU A 230 -26.09 1.56 1.07
N GLU A 231 -26.72 2.10 0.04
CA GLU A 231 -27.89 2.99 0.22
C GLU A 231 -29.04 2.29 0.91
N GLY A 232 -29.25 0.99 0.60
CA GLY A 232 -30.22 0.15 1.30
C GLY A 232 -29.92 -0.05 2.79
N GLN A 233 -28.66 0.14 3.22
CA GLN A 233 -28.23 0.13 4.61
C GLN A 233 -28.18 1.54 5.25
N GLY A 234 -28.61 2.57 4.52
CA GLY A 234 -28.56 3.97 4.97
C GLY A 234 -27.19 4.62 4.83
N ILE A 235 -26.28 4.04 4.06
CA ILE A 235 -24.94 4.57 3.80
C ILE A 235 -24.95 5.27 2.42
N PRO A 236 -24.88 6.60 2.37
CA PRO A 236 -24.95 7.33 1.10
C PRO A 236 -23.68 7.12 0.29
N ALA A 237 -23.84 6.77 -1.00
CA ALA A 237 -22.75 6.46 -1.90
C ALA A 237 -22.88 7.16 -3.25
N LEU A 238 -21.80 7.77 -3.73
CA LEU A 238 -21.64 8.26 -5.09
C LEU A 238 -20.90 7.21 -5.91
N HIS A 239 -21.39 6.92 -7.11
CA HIS A 239 -20.73 6.00 -8.04
C HIS A 239 -20.35 6.74 -9.31
N ASP A 240 -19.05 6.77 -9.61
CA ASP A 240 -18.50 7.29 -10.85
C ASP A 240 -18.39 6.17 -11.90
N LYS A 241 -18.93 6.42 -13.09
CA LYS A 241 -18.93 5.50 -14.23
C LYS A 241 -18.05 6.01 -15.37
N THR A 242 -17.06 6.84 -15.08
CA THR A 242 -16.15 7.37 -16.09
C THR A 242 -15.53 6.23 -16.90
N ASN A 243 -15.69 6.26 -18.22
CA ASN A 243 -15.02 5.34 -19.12
C ASN A 243 -13.54 5.69 -19.19
N MET A 244 -12.72 4.96 -18.44
CA MET A 244 -11.27 5.19 -18.38
C MET A 244 -10.59 4.86 -19.71
N GLY A 245 -11.12 3.92 -20.51
CA GLY A 245 -10.60 3.63 -21.84
C GLY A 245 -10.66 4.86 -22.74
N ASP A 246 -11.81 5.51 -22.80
CA ASP A 246 -12.01 6.76 -23.57
C ASP A 246 -11.14 7.91 -23.02
N LEU A 247 -11.07 8.03 -21.71
CA LEU A 247 -10.22 9.05 -21.07
C LEU A 247 -8.74 8.87 -21.41
N LEU A 248 -8.25 7.63 -21.40
CA LEU A 248 -6.88 7.31 -21.79
C LEU A 248 -6.64 7.61 -23.27
N ALA A 249 -7.59 7.22 -24.14
CA ALA A 249 -7.51 7.48 -25.59
C ALA A 249 -7.46 8.99 -25.87
N GLN A 250 -8.35 9.79 -25.28
CA GLN A 250 -8.38 11.24 -25.40
C GLN A 250 -7.07 11.89 -24.94
N LYS A 251 -6.51 11.42 -23.83
CA LYS A 251 -5.23 11.93 -23.27
C LYS A 251 -4.01 11.33 -23.94
N LYS A 252 -4.15 10.44 -24.93
CA LYS A 252 -3.06 9.70 -25.58
C LYS A 252 -2.17 8.96 -24.58
N MET A 253 -2.78 8.42 -23.52
CA MET A 253 -2.14 7.66 -22.47
C MET A 253 -2.28 6.15 -22.74
N LYS A 254 -1.37 5.37 -22.18
CA LYS A 254 -1.40 3.90 -22.28
C LYS A 254 -2.09 3.30 -21.06
N TRP A 255 -2.55 2.04 -21.16
CA TRP A 255 -3.28 1.33 -20.12
C TRP A 255 -2.58 1.39 -18.74
N TYR A 256 -1.26 1.20 -18.67
CA TYR A 256 -0.50 1.25 -17.42
C TYR A 256 -0.43 2.65 -16.78
N GLN A 257 -0.97 3.67 -17.42
CA GLN A 257 -1.09 5.02 -16.90
C GLN A 257 -2.49 5.31 -16.33
N ALA A 258 -3.33 4.29 -16.23
CA ALA A 258 -4.72 4.44 -15.75
C ALA A 258 -4.77 5.04 -14.34
N TYR A 259 -3.94 4.60 -13.42
CA TYR A 259 -3.85 5.19 -12.07
C TYR A 259 -3.44 6.66 -12.11
N LYS A 260 -2.48 7.03 -12.96
CA LYS A 260 -2.13 8.44 -13.16
C LYS A 260 -3.30 9.26 -13.72
N ALA A 261 -4.09 8.68 -14.60
CA ALA A 261 -5.26 9.34 -15.17
C ALA A 261 -6.40 9.46 -14.15
N SER A 262 -6.69 8.39 -13.40
CA SER A 262 -7.75 8.36 -12.39
C SER A 262 -7.45 9.21 -11.15
N HIS A 263 -6.18 9.31 -10.75
CA HIS A 263 -5.77 10.09 -9.58
C HIS A 263 -6.29 11.53 -9.63
N GLY A 264 -6.22 12.16 -10.80
CA GLY A 264 -6.67 13.55 -10.97
C GLY A 264 -8.15 13.73 -10.69
N TYR A 265 -9.01 12.91 -11.31
CA TYR A 265 -10.46 13.07 -11.16
C TYR A 265 -10.96 12.57 -9.79
N VAL A 266 -10.37 11.50 -9.23
CA VAL A 266 -10.70 11.06 -7.86
C VAL A 266 -10.37 12.16 -6.86
N LYS A 267 -9.18 12.76 -6.97
CA LYS A 267 -8.77 13.90 -6.15
C LYS A 267 -9.75 15.07 -6.25
N GLU A 268 -10.22 15.37 -7.46
CA GLU A 268 -11.19 16.42 -7.69
C GLU A 268 -12.56 16.08 -7.07
N ALA A 269 -13.04 14.85 -7.25
CA ALA A 269 -14.29 14.39 -6.65
C ALA A 269 -14.28 14.49 -5.12
N LEU A 270 -13.18 14.09 -4.47
CA LEU A 270 -12.98 14.22 -3.02
C LEU A 270 -12.87 15.69 -2.58
N ALA A 271 -12.25 16.54 -3.39
CA ALA A 271 -12.14 17.96 -3.09
C ALA A 271 -13.50 18.69 -3.14
N GLN A 272 -14.35 18.31 -4.09
CA GLN A 272 -15.71 18.86 -4.26
C GLN A 272 -16.70 18.31 -3.22
N ASN A 273 -16.48 17.11 -2.71
CA ASN A 273 -17.37 16.41 -1.78
C ASN A 273 -16.63 16.04 -0.49
N LYS A 274 -16.43 17.03 0.40
CA LYS A 274 -15.70 16.87 1.67
C LYS A 274 -16.26 15.82 2.62
N GLN A 275 -17.45 15.35 2.37
CA GLN A 275 -18.14 14.31 3.18
C GLN A 275 -17.74 12.90 2.75
N ILE A 276 -17.11 12.74 1.58
CA ILE A 276 -16.59 11.46 1.14
C ILE A 276 -15.36 11.11 1.98
N VAL A 277 -15.46 10.00 2.70
CA VAL A 277 -14.42 9.47 3.58
C VAL A 277 -13.82 8.20 3.00
N PHE A 278 -14.63 7.40 2.27
CA PHE A 278 -14.29 6.07 1.80
C PHE A 278 -14.30 5.99 0.26
N PRO A 279 -13.20 6.32 -0.43
CA PRO A 279 -13.08 5.98 -1.84
C PRO A 279 -12.81 4.49 -2.01
N ILE A 280 -13.59 3.84 -2.88
CA ILE A 280 -13.52 2.39 -3.16
C ILE A 280 -13.29 2.20 -4.65
N ASP A 281 -12.14 1.62 -5.01
CA ASP A 281 -11.79 1.22 -6.36
C ASP A 281 -12.13 -0.26 -6.57
N ILE A 282 -13.03 -0.55 -7.50
CA ILE A 282 -13.46 -1.93 -7.80
C ILE A 282 -12.84 -2.40 -9.08
N HIS A 283 -12.15 -3.53 -8.99
CA HIS A 283 -11.48 -4.24 -10.05
C HIS A 283 -11.95 -5.70 -10.15
N ARG A 284 -11.39 -6.45 -11.10
CA ARG A 284 -11.46 -7.91 -11.16
C ARG A 284 -10.09 -8.51 -11.48
N ASP A 285 -9.82 -9.69 -10.96
CA ASP A 285 -8.63 -10.48 -11.28
C ASP A 285 -8.72 -11.10 -12.68
N ASP A 286 -7.60 -11.34 -13.36
CA ASP A 286 -7.56 -12.09 -14.62
C ASP A 286 -7.54 -13.61 -14.43
N GLN A 287 -7.49 -14.08 -13.17
CA GLN A 287 -7.49 -15.49 -12.81
C GLN A 287 -8.78 -16.21 -13.21
N ARG A 288 -8.63 -17.52 -13.41
CA ARG A 288 -9.71 -18.39 -13.86
C ARG A 288 -10.62 -18.83 -12.70
N LYS A 289 -11.77 -19.37 -13.05
CA LYS A 289 -12.86 -19.75 -12.13
C LYS A 289 -12.43 -20.66 -10.96
N ASN A 290 -11.49 -21.57 -11.19
CA ASN A 290 -10.98 -22.47 -10.15
C ASN A 290 -10.28 -21.76 -9.00
N VAL A 291 -9.75 -20.55 -9.22
CA VAL A 291 -9.10 -19.70 -8.21
C VAL A 291 -10.08 -18.69 -7.63
N THR A 292 -10.99 -18.18 -8.45
CA THR A 292 -11.80 -17.02 -8.15
C THR A 292 -13.24 -17.32 -7.74
N THR A 293 -13.59 -18.58 -7.54
CA THR A 293 -14.95 -18.99 -7.13
C THR A 293 -14.94 -19.84 -5.89
N LYS A 294 -15.93 -19.65 -5.02
CA LYS A 294 -16.19 -20.49 -3.84
C LYS A 294 -17.68 -20.77 -3.70
N VAL A 295 -18.00 -22.01 -3.36
CA VAL A 295 -19.36 -22.38 -2.96
C VAL A 295 -19.45 -22.36 -1.44
N ILE A 296 -20.38 -21.60 -0.88
CA ILE A 296 -20.63 -21.46 0.55
C ILE A 296 -22.12 -21.72 0.78
N ASN A 297 -22.44 -22.72 1.59
CA ASN A 297 -23.83 -23.11 1.89
C ASN A 297 -24.70 -23.33 0.63
N GLY A 298 -24.12 -23.95 -0.39
CA GLY A 298 -24.82 -24.25 -1.65
C GLY A 298 -24.95 -23.07 -2.62
N LYS A 299 -24.48 -21.87 -2.27
CA LYS A 299 -24.49 -20.68 -3.13
C LYS A 299 -23.09 -20.40 -3.64
N SER A 300 -22.96 -20.08 -4.93
CA SER A 300 -21.69 -19.75 -5.58
C SER A 300 -21.37 -18.28 -5.45
N TYR A 301 -20.12 -17.97 -5.13
CA TYR A 301 -19.60 -16.62 -4.92
C TYR A 301 -18.33 -16.39 -5.70
N ALA A 302 -18.15 -15.21 -6.25
CA ALA A 302 -16.89 -14.71 -6.75
C ALA A 302 -15.99 -14.30 -5.57
N ARG A 303 -14.78 -14.85 -5.49
CA ARG A 303 -13.89 -14.57 -4.35
C ARG A 303 -13.35 -13.15 -4.39
N LEU A 304 -13.16 -12.57 -3.22
CA LEU A 304 -12.66 -11.21 -3.03
C LEU A 304 -11.20 -11.21 -2.60
N TYR A 305 -10.43 -10.20 -2.99
CA TYR A 305 -9.19 -9.86 -2.28
C TYR A 305 -8.94 -8.36 -2.28
N PHE A 306 -8.06 -7.92 -1.39
CA PHE A 306 -7.77 -6.51 -1.18
C PHE A 306 -6.32 -6.22 -1.54
N VAL A 307 -6.08 -5.06 -2.13
CA VAL A 307 -4.73 -4.59 -2.47
C VAL A 307 -4.37 -3.38 -1.64
N ILE A 308 -3.17 -3.40 -1.04
CA ILE A 308 -2.58 -2.28 -0.31
C ILE A 308 -1.34 -1.80 -1.05
N GLY A 309 -1.36 -0.54 -1.47
CA GLY A 309 -0.23 0.14 -2.10
C GLY A 309 0.85 0.49 -1.07
N MET A 310 2.09 0.06 -1.34
CA MET A 310 3.20 0.22 -0.38
C MET A 310 3.87 1.59 -0.45
N GLU A 311 3.66 2.34 -1.55
CA GLU A 311 4.22 3.69 -1.75
C GLU A 311 3.33 4.80 -1.15
N ASN A 312 2.28 4.41 -0.42
CA ASN A 312 1.36 5.31 0.26
C ASN A 312 1.75 5.50 1.73
N GLU A 313 1.88 6.73 2.20
CA GLU A 313 2.16 7.04 3.60
C GLU A 313 1.02 6.63 4.54
N GLY A 314 -0.23 6.71 4.09
CA GLY A 314 -1.44 6.31 4.81
C GLY A 314 -1.76 4.81 4.77
N ARG A 315 -0.89 3.96 4.22
CA ARG A 315 -1.14 2.52 3.98
C ARG A 315 -1.57 1.73 5.23
N GLU A 316 -1.13 2.13 6.42
CA GLU A 316 -1.51 1.43 7.65
C GLU A 316 -2.99 1.62 7.99
N GLU A 317 -3.54 2.80 7.70
CA GLU A 317 -4.97 3.07 7.87
C GLU A 317 -5.79 2.34 6.80
N ASN A 318 -5.34 2.37 5.51
CA ASN A 318 -5.97 1.57 4.46
C ASN A 318 -5.96 0.07 4.81
N MET A 319 -4.90 -0.40 5.46
CA MET A 319 -4.77 -1.78 5.92
C MET A 319 -5.76 -2.12 7.04
N LYS A 320 -6.09 -1.17 7.93
CA LYS A 320 -7.06 -1.39 9.01
C LYS A 320 -8.46 -1.69 8.45
N ILE A 321 -8.91 -0.90 7.46
CA ILE A 321 -10.23 -1.15 6.84
C ILE A 321 -10.25 -2.48 6.08
N ALA A 322 -9.19 -2.78 5.31
CA ALA A 322 -9.08 -4.05 4.60
C ALA A 322 -9.09 -5.25 5.57
N ASN A 323 -8.34 -5.17 6.68
CA ASN A 323 -8.32 -6.19 7.72
C ASN A 323 -9.68 -6.37 8.42
N ALA A 324 -10.38 -5.28 8.71
CA ALA A 324 -11.69 -5.35 9.37
C ALA A 324 -12.71 -6.07 8.46
N ILE A 325 -12.75 -5.70 7.18
CA ILE A 325 -13.64 -6.35 6.20
C ILE A 325 -13.21 -7.81 6.00
N ASN A 326 -11.92 -8.09 5.78
CA ASN A 326 -11.41 -9.45 5.62
C ASN A 326 -11.77 -10.34 6.82
N SER A 327 -11.60 -9.85 8.03
CA SER A 327 -11.94 -10.60 9.27
C SER A 327 -13.43 -10.89 9.36
N TYR A 328 -14.28 -9.98 8.92
CA TYR A 328 -15.71 -10.22 8.83
C TYR A 328 -16.02 -11.34 7.84
N LEU A 329 -15.41 -11.30 6.64
CA LEU A 329 -15.58 -12.31 5.60
C LEU A 329 -15.12 -13.68 6.08
N ASP A 330 -13.95 -13.78 6.70
CA ASP A 330 -13.41 -15.05 7.21
C ASP A 330 -14.29 -15.65 8.29
N LYS A 331 -14.89 -14.82 9.12
CA LYS A 331 -15.78 -15.27 10.20
C LYS A 331 -17.15 -15.76 9.71
N HIS A 332 -17.74 -15.05 8.73
CA HIS A 332 -19.13 -15.27 8.33
C HIS A 332 -19.27 -15.98 6.98
N TYR A 333 -18.25 -15.87 6.10
CA TYR A 333 -18.22 -16.41 4.75
C TYR A 333 -16.88 -17.05 4.45
N TYR A 334 -16.49 -18.04 5.25
CA TYR A 334 -15.17 -18.67 5.17
C TYR A 334 -14.80 -19.11 3.75
N GLY A 335 -13.63 -18.66 3.28
CA GLY A 335 -13.12 -18.92 1.95
C GLY A 335 -13.63 -17.95 0.87
N LEU A 336 -14.49 -16.97 1.18
CA LEU A 336 -14.87 -15.90 0.26
C LEU A 336 -13.70 -14.96 0.00
N SER A 337 -12.96 -14.60 1.05
CA SER A 337 -11.76 -13.81 0.88
C SER A 337 -10.57 -14.65 0.44
N ARG A 338 -9.81 -14.13 -0.53
CA ARG A 338 -8.47 -14.61 -0.91
C ARG A 338 -7.37 -13.94 -0.11
N GLY A 339 -7.73 -12.94 0.73
CA GLY A 339 -6.82 -12.26 1.62
C GLY A 339 -6.49 -10.82 1.23
N ILE A 340 -5.37 -10.33 1.76
CA ILE A 340 -4.88 -8.98 1.57
C ILE A 340 -3.46 -9.04 1.02
N PHE A 341 -3.21 -8.34 -0.09
CA PHE A 341 -1.93 -8.32 -0.78
C PHE A 341 -1.33 -6.93 -0.73
N LYS A 342 -0.02 -6.87 -0.47
CA LYS A 342 0.76 -5.66 -0.62
C LYS A 342 1.37 -5.61 -2.01
N LYS A 343 1.21 -4.50 -2.70
CA LYS A 343 1.87 -4.25 -3.98
C LYS A 343 2.71 -2.98 -3.90
N ASP A 344 3.98 -3.11 -4.22
CA ASP A 344 4.91 -1.98 -4.36
C ASP A 344 5.06 -1.59 -5.83
N LYS A 345 5.85 -0.55 -6.08
CA LYS A 345 6.07 0.02 -7.42
C LYS A 345 6.79 -0.95 -8.38
N SER A 346 7.41 -2.00 -7.89
CA SER A 346 8.03 -3.02 -8.75
C SER A 346 7.01 -3.98 -9.36
N LYS A 347 5.76 -3.99 -8.85
CA LYS A 347 4.70 -4.93 -9.17
C LYS A 347 3.41 -4.27 -9.68
N GLY A 348 3.41 -2.96 -9.85
CA GLY A 348 2.27 -2.20 -10.32
C GLY A 348 2.42 -0.71 -10.04
N ASP A 349 1.35 0.01 -9.84
CA ASP A 349 1.37 1.44 -9.53
C ASP A 349 2.06 1.76 -8.20
N GLY A 350 1.86 0.92 -7.20
CA GLY A 350 2.43 1.03 -5.85
C GLY A 350 1.66 1.96 -4.91
N THR A 351 0.86 2.89 -5.42
CA THR A 351 0.06 3.87 -4.65
C THR A 351 -1.43 3.55 -4.73
N TYR A 352 -1.93 3.19 -5.92
CA TYR A 352 -3.32 2.77 -6.17
C TYR A 352 -4.36 3.81 -5.73
N ASN A 353 -4.08 5.11 -5.91
CA ASN A 353 -4.92 6.23 -5.44
C ASN A 353 -5.19 6.23 -3.92
N GLN A 354 -4.55 5.34 -3.16
CA GLN A 354 -4.79 5.20 -1.71
C GLN A 354 -4.14 6.32 -0.89
N ASP A 355 -3.26 7.12 -1.50
CA ASP A 355 -2.71 8.35 -0.95
C ASP A 355 -3.76 9.47 -0.81
N LEU A 356 -4.89 9.36 -1.51
CA LEU A 356 -5.95 10.36 -1.52
C LEU A 356 -6.85 10.30 -0.27
N SER A 357 -6.90 9.16 0.43
CA SER A 357 -7.66 9.00 1.66
C SER A 357 -7.07 7.87 2.53
N PRO A 358 -6.96 8.06 3.86
CA PRO A 358 -6.58 6.99 4.79
C PRO A 358 -7.60 5.84 4.82
N ASN A 359 -8.81 6.05 4.31
CA ASN A 359 -9.86 5.04 4.23
C ASN A 359 -10.11 4.55 2.79
N ALA A 360 -9.15 4.73 1.90
CA ALA A 360 -9.24 4.20 0.55
C ALA A 360 -9.13 2.67 0.55
N LEU A 361 -9.95 2.03 -0.28
CA LEU A 361 -10.00 0.58 -0.43
C LEU A 361 -9.89 0.24 -1.92
N LEU A 362 -9.01 -0.70 -2.27
CA LEU A 362 -9.01 -1.38 -3.55
C LEU A 362 -9.44 -2.82 -3.34
N VAL A 363 -10.48 -3.22 -4.04
CA VAL A 363 -11.02 -4.58 -3.98
C VAL A 363 -11.13 -5.19 -5.36
N GLU A 364 -10.60 -6.38 -5.50
CA GLU A 364 -10.76 -7.25 -6.65
C GLU A 364 -11.92 -8.20 -6.42
N VAL A 365 -12.85 -8.25 -7.33
CA VAL A 365 -14.09 -9.01 -7.22
C VAL A 365 -14.13 -10.09 -8.27
N GLY A 366 -13.83 -11.31 -7.86
CA GLY A 366 -13.77 -12.46 -8.75
C GLY A 366 -12.69 -12.38 -9.82
N GLY A 367 -12.90 -13.08 -10.91
CA GLY A 367 -12.01 -13.13 -12.07
C GLY A 367 -12.80 -13.23 -13.36
N VAL A 368 -12.08 -13.38 -14.47
CA VAL A 368 -12.64 -13.30 -15.84
C VAL A 368 -13.78 -14.28 -16.15
N ASP A 369 -13.85 -15.40 -15.45
CA ASP A 369 -14.86 -16.47 -15.72
C ASP A 369 -16.09 -16.38 -14.83
N ASN A 370 -16.13 -15.47 -13.86
CA ASN A 370 -17.26 -15.39 -12.94
C ASN A 370 -18.53 -14.90 -13.63
N THR A 371 -19.64 -15.54 -13.29
CA THR A 371 -20.96 -15.08 -13.72
C THR A 371 -21.39 -13.84 -12.94
N LEU A 372 -22.26 -13.02 -13.53
CA LEU A 372 -22.74 -11.84 -12.87
C LEU A 372 -23.49 -12.15 -11.56
N GLU A 373 -24.17 -13.30 -11.50
CA GLU A 373 -24.81 -13.78 -10.27
C GLU A 373 -23.78 -14.03 -9.15
N GLU A 374 -22.68 -14.74 -9.45
CA GLU A 374 -21.60 -15.00 -8.50
C GLU A 374 -20.99 -13.68 -7.98
N LEU A 375 -20.80 -12.72 -8.90
CA LEU A 375 -20.27 -11.39 -8.60
C LEU A 375 -21.22 -10.59 -7.71
N TYR A 376 -22.51 -10.55 -8.05
CA TYR A 376 -23.53 -9.85 -7.25
C TYR A 376 -23.67 -10.45 -5.84
N ASN A 377 -23.63 -11.79 -5.72
CA ASN A 377 -23.62 -12.46 -4.44
C ASN A 377 -22.47 -11.96 -3.54
N SER A 378 -21.28 -11.73 -4.12
CA SER A 378 -20.10 -11.28 -3.40
C SER A 378 -20.14 -9.78 -3.08
N ILE A 379 -20.68 -8.97 -3.99
CA ILE A 379 -20.89 -7.54 -3.73
C ILE A 379 -21.90 -7.33 -2.59
N ASP A 380 -22.94 -8.16 -2.51
CA ASP A 380 -23.92 -8.07 -1.41
C ASP A 380 -23.23 -8.35 -0.05
N VAL A 381 -22.37 -9.35 0.00
CA VAL A 381 -21.59 -9.67 1.20
C VAL A 381 -20.53 -8.60 1.50
N LEU A 382 -19.89 -8.04 0.47
CA LEU A 382 -18.97 -6.92 0.65
C LEU A 382 -19.68 -5.70 1.24
N ALA A 383 -20.88 -5.39 0.75
CA ALA A 383 -21.69 -4.30 1.28
C ALA A 383 -22.11 -4.56 2.75
N GLU A 384 -22.43 -5.80 3.09
CA GLU A 384 -22.75 -6.20 4.47
C GLU A 384 -21.55 -6.00 5.40
N ALA A 385 -20.36 -6.50 5.00
CA ALA A 385 -19.12 -6.38 5.75
C ALA A 385 -18.69 -4.91 5.92
N PHE A 386 -18.75 -4.13 4.84
CA PHE A 386 -18.46 -2.71 4.87
C PHE A 386 -19.44 -1.93 5.73
N GLY A 387 -20.74 -2.23 5.62
CA GLY A 387 -21.78 -1.59 6.42
C GLY A 387 -21.57 -1.83 7.92
N LYS A 388 -21.19 -3.03 8.31
CA LYS A 388 -20.83 -3.35 9.70
C LYS A 388 -19.65 -2.49 10.17
N TYR A 389 -18.58 -2.39 9.37
CA TYR A 389 -17.43 -1.55 9.68
C TYR A 389 -17.82 -0.07 9.81
N TYR A 390 -18.59 0.45 8.86
CA TYR A 390 -19.04 1.85 8.82
C TYR A 390 -19.82 2.22 10.09
N TRP A 391 -20.84 1.45 10.44
CA TRP A 391 -21.68 1.75 11.60
C TRP A 391 -20.99 1.52 12.95
N ASP A 392 -20.00 0.62 13.02
CA ASP A 392 -19.19 0.46 14.23
C ASP A 392 -18.23 1.64 14.42
N ALA A 393 -17.64 2.17 13.34
CA ALA A 393 -16.81 3.37 13.40
C ALA A 393 -17.61 4.62 13.79
N GLU A 394 -18.84 4.80 13.27
CA GLU A 394 -19.73 5.91 13.63
C GLU A 394 -20.11 5.88 15.14
N LYS A 395 -20.34 4.70 15.71
CA LYS A 395 -20.66 4.56 17.14
C LYS A 395 -19.53 4.96 18.08
N VAL A 396 -18.29 4.89 17.63
CA VAL A 396 -17.11 5.27 18.43
C VAL A 396 -16.90 6.78 18.41
N ASN A 397 -17.39 7.46 17.37
CA ASN A 397 -17.24 8.90 17.18
C ASN A 397 -18.37 9.72 17.83
N HIS A 398 -19.39 9.07 18.38
CA HIS A 398 -20.49 9.64 19.15
C HIS A 398 -20.45 9.16 20.60
#